data_6b7458439b9887c00bc5a7b9510c5908
#
_entry.id   6b7458439b9887c00bc5a7b9510c5908
#
_cell.length_a   1.000
_cell.length_b   1.000
_cell.length_c   1.000
_cell.angle_alpha   90.00
_cell.angle_beta   90.00
_cell.angle_gamma   90.00
#
_symmetry.space_group_name_H-M   'P 1'
#
loop_
_entity.id
_entity.type
_entity.pdbx_description
1 polymer ?
#
loop_
_entity_poly.entity_id
_entity_poly.type
_entity_poly.pdbx_seq_one_letter_code
_entity_poly.pdbx_strand_id
1 'polypeptide(L)'
;MKGGENMDFKDVKKNEEKLVLEKKEIVEKDFWRQKYHIQGIVGLINDPNGFSQFKGKYHMFYQWNPLGTVHKNKTWAHSISEDLLHWERLETALRPDTWYSKDGVYSGSAIADEGKLYLFYTGNVKDAEGNRESYQCLAVSSDGEHFERWEPSIVNQPDGYTRHIRDPKIWKKDGKFYAVVGVQSENLEGKVILYSSENIKDWKFEGEIAGANHGKLKDFGFMWECPDYFQLKDEKTGEIKDLLVFSPQGLEPEGDLYNNKYQTGYLFGKLDYEKPEFEISSDFVEIDRGHDFYAPQSMEDDKGRRIIVGWMGVPEEEDFPTVKNEWIHCLTLPRELKVIDGRLYQLPIKEMESIRGEKIEFNEKVAGEVKVGTGTTYELKAKFADFNSDFGLKLRTGKNSETVLKFDYNDKKFVLDRTKGEQPDKRLRKVYLGDISEMELTVFVDNSSVEVFINGGQEVFSSRIFPEKGADGISVFADGDTSVKIEKWEWK
;
A
#
# COMPACT_ATOMS: atom_id res chain seq x y z
N MET A 1 31.03 13.40 1.31
CA MET A 1 29.85 13.51 2.21
C MET A 1 30.16 12.67 3.44
N LYS A 2 30.11 13.26 4.61
CA LYS A 2 30.60 12.66 5.86
C LYS A 2 29.68 11.52 6.26
N GLY A 3 30.26 10.37 6.65
CA GLY A 3 29.56 9.19 7.15
C GLY A 3 28.66 9.55 8.34
N GLY A 4 27.41 9.06 8.28
CA GLY A 4 26.48 9.20 9.40
C GLY A 4 27.03 8.45 10.62
N GLU A 5 27.24 9.17 11.69
CA GLU A 5 27.53 8.60 12.99
C GLU A 5 26.38 7.65 13.37
N ASN A 6 26.71 6.41 13.74
CA ASN A 6 25.76 5.50 14.37
C ASN A 6 25.27 6.15 15.66
N MET A 7 23.99 6.53 15.66
CA MET A 7 23.36 7.16 16.82
C MET A 7 23.20 6.13 17.94
N ASP A 8 23.60 6.47 19.16
CA ASP A 8 23.39 5.61 20.33
C ASP A 8 21.87 5.44 20.57
N PHE A 9 21.42 4.21 20.75
CA PHE A 9 19.99 3.87 20.92
C PHE A 9 19.29 4.64 22.05
N LYS A 10 20.01 5.01 23.09
CA LYS A 10 19.49 5.81 24.21
C LYS A 10 19.04 7.21 23.79
N ASP A 11 19.53 7.69 22.66
CA ASP A 11 19.22 9.02 22.13
C ASP A 11 18.15 9.00 21.00
N VAL A 12 17.73 7.82 20.51
CA VAL A 12 16.79 7.73 19.38
C VAL A 12 15.48 8.45 19.66
N LYS A 13 14.84 8.16 20.81
CA LYS A 13 13.58 8.81 21.22
C LYS A 13 13.74 10.32 21.36
N LYS A 14 14.78 10.78 22.06
CA LYS A 14 15.04 12.19 22.29
C LYS A 14 15.33 12.95 20.99
N ASN A 15 16.06 12.33 20.06
CA ASN A 15 16.35 12.90 18.76
C ASN A 15 15.09 12.93 17.85
N GLU A 16 14.26 11.89 17.92
CA GLU A 16 12.95 11.84 17.26
C GLU A 16 12.07 13.02 17.71
N GLU A 17 11.86 13.17 19.02
CA GLU A 17 11.05 14.24 19.61
C GLU A 17 11.57 15.64 19.23
N LYS A 18 12.87 15.85 19.29
CA LYS A 18 13.51 17.12 18.93
C LYS A 18 13.27 17.47 17.45
N LEU A 19 13.55 16.53 16.55
CA LEU A 19 13.41 16.77 15.10
C LEU A 19 11.96 16.94 14.68
N VAL A 20 11.01 16.21 15.31
CA VAL A 20 9.58 16.41 15.10
C VAL A 20 9.20 17.84 15.48
N LEU A 21 9.61 18.34 16.64
CA LEU A 21 9.32 19.70 17.09
C LEU A 21 9.91 20.77 16.14
N GLU A 22 11.14 20.56 15.64
CA GLU A 22 11.81 21.50 14.73
C GLU A 22 11.17 21.56 13.34
N LYS A 23 10.67 20.44 12.83
CA LYS A 23 10.23 20.32 11.42
C LYS A 23 8.71 20.32 11.24
N LYS A 24 7.93 19.99 12.28
CA LYS A 24 6.48 19.85 12.21
C LYS A 24 5.80 21.07 11.59
N GLU A 25 6.18 22.28 12.00
CA GLU A 25 5.59 23.52 11.47
C GLU A 25 5.83 23.72 9.98
N ILE A 26 6.99 23.30 9.47
CA ILE A 26 7.32 23.34 8.02
C ILE A 26 6.41 22.39 7.26
N VAL A 27 6.28 21.17 7.77
CA VAL A 27 5.44 20.12 7.18
C VAL A 27 3.97 20.53 7.16
N GLU A 28 3.44 21.07 8.26
CA GLU A 28 2.03 21.47 8.38
C GLU A 28 1.65 22.63 7.45
N LYS A 29 2.59 23.47 7.08
CA LYS A 29 2.38 24.60 6.14
C LYS A 29 2.44 24.20 4.67
N ASP A 30 2.85 22.99 4.36
CA ASP A 30 2.95 22.53 2.97
C ASP A 30 1.56 22.34 2.37
N PHE A 31 1.27 23.02 1.25
CA PHE A 31 -0.03 22.94 0.59
C PHE A 31 -0.29 21.58 -0.09
N TRP A 32 0.73 20.75 -0.27
CA TRP A 32 0.62 19.37 -0.73
C TRP A 32 0.26 18.38 0.38
N ARG A 33 0.22 18.83 1.65
CA ARG A 33 -0.10 17.99 2.80
C ARG A 33 -1.48 17.36 2.63
N GLN A 34 -1.55 16.02 2.76
CA GLN A 34 -2.79 15.26 2.63
C GLN A 34 -3.80 15.61 3.74
N LYS A 35 -5.08 15.49 3.45
CA LYS A 35 -6.17 15.80 4.37
C LYS A 35 -6.69 14.56 5.10
N TYR A 36 -6.80 13.43 4.41
CA TYR A 36 -7.42 12.23 4.96
C TYR A 36 -6.56 10.95 4.80
N HIS A 37 -5.40 11.03 4.19
CA HIS A 37 -4.44 9.92 4.14
C HIS A 37 -3.55 9.89 5.37
N ILE A 38 -3.18 8.69 5.82
CA ILE A 38 -2.13 8.53 6.83
C ILE A 38 -0.79 8.96 6.24
N GLN A 39 -0.09 9.83 6.97
CA GLN A 39 1.21 10.36 6.58
C GLN A 39 2.07 10.63 7.82
N GLY A 40 3.39 10.63 7.67
CA GLY A 40 4.28 10.94 8.78
C GLY A 40 4.09 12.37 9.29
N ILE A 41 4.28 12.61 10.57
CA ILE A 41 4.30 13.97 11.12
C ILE A 41 5.42 14.77 10.44
N VAL A 42 6.56 14.13 10.22
CA VAL A 42 7.73 14.60 9.48
C VAL A 42 8.40 13.40 8.83
N GLY A 43 9.36 13.62 7.94
CA GLY A 43 10.23 12.60 7.42
C GLY A 43 9.57 11.65 6.43
N LEU A 44 10.07 10.41 6.36
CA LEU A 44 9.62 9.41 5.41
C LEU A 44 8.72 8.39 6.10
N ILE A 45 7.58 8.07 5.48
CA ILE A 45 6.84 6.84 5.78
C ILE A 45 6.88 5.89 4.60
N ASN A 46 6.80 4.59 4.88
CA ASN A 46 6.69 3.56 3.85
C ASN A 46 5.69 2.47 4.28
N ASP A 47 6.04 1.20 4.27
CA ASP A 47 5.13 0.09 4.41
C ASP A 47 4.11 0.23 5.55
N PRO A 48 2.82 0.01 5.31
CA PRO A 48 1.88 -0.27 6.38
C PRO A 48 2.28 -1.57 7.07
N ASN A 49 2.14 -1.62 8.39
CA ASN A 49 2.53 -2.74 9.22
C ASN A 49 1.47 -3.02 10.26
N GLY A 50 1.41 -4.24 10.75
CA GLY A 50 0.58 -4.59 11.89
C GLY A 50 -0.89 -4.16 11.78
N PHE A 51 -1.41 -3.99 10.56
CA PHE A 51 -2.79 -3.59 10.34
C PHE A 51 -3.73 -4.61 10.95
N SER A 52 -4.53 -4.19 11.94
CA SER A 52 -5.32 -5.09 12.77
C SER A 52 -6.48 -4.36 13.45
N GLN A 53 -7.43 -5.14 14.01
CA GLN A 53 -8.44 -4.61 14.90
C GLN A 53 -8.27 -5.23 16.29
N PHE A 54 -8.24 -4.40 17.32
CA PHE A 54 -8.07 -4.83 18.70
C PHE A 54 -8.87 -3.93 19.65
N LYS A 55 -9.64 -4.53 20.57
CA LYS A 55 -10.49 -3.82 21.55
C LYS A 55 -11.40 -2.75 20.93
N GLY A 56 -11.98 -3.05 19.76
CA GLY A 56 -12.92 -2.18 19.06
C GLY A 56 -12.27 -1.03 18.28
N LYS A 57 -10.94 -0.94 18.26
CA LYS A 57 -10.21 0.05 17.47
C LYS A 57 -9.42 -0.61 16.37
N TYR A 58 -9.27 0.08 15.24
CA TYR A 58 -8.34 -0.26 14.19
C TYR A 58 -6.97 0.27 14.55
N HIS A 59 -5.94 -0.54 14.35
CA HIS A 59 -4.55 -0.21 14.58
C HIS A 59 -3.80 -0.26 13.26
N MET A 60 -3.13 0.83 12.92
CA MET A 60 -2.22 0.93 11.78
C MET A 60 -0.85 1.32 12.29
N PHE A 61 0.07 0.39 12.14
CA PHE A 61 1.49 0.69 12.27
C PHE A 61 2.06 0.94 10.88
N TYR A 62 3.16 1.66 10.80
CA TYR A 62 3.84 1.88 9.53
C TYR A 62 5.31 2.20 9.77
N GLN A 63 6.13 1.82 8.81
CA GLN A 63 7.53 2.20 8.85
C GLN A 63 7.68 3.70 8.74
N TRP A 64 8.50 4.27 9.59
CA TRP A 64 8.72 5.69 9.68
C TRP A 64 10.18 6.01 9.95
N ASN A 65 10.75 6.93 9.17
CA ASN A 65 12.02 7.58 9.45
C ASN A 65 11.75 9.01 9.92
N PRO A 66 11.75 9.31 11.23
CA PRO A 66 11.56 10.66 11.76
C PRO A 66 12.73 11.59 11.50
N LEU A 67 13.91 11.05 11.18
CA LEU A 67 15.15 11.81 11.10
C LEU A 67 15.37 12.44 9.73
N GLY A 68 14.61 12.03 8.71
CA GLY A 68 14.75 12.56 7.35
C GLY A 68 13.87 11.85 6.33
N THR A 69 14.00 12.26 5.08
CA THR A 69 13.17 11.82 3.95
C THR A 69 13.80 10.71 3.13
N VAL A 70 14.83 10.03 3.65
CA VAL A 70 15.51 8.90 3.00
C VAL A 70 15.12 7.60 3.65
N HIS A 71 15.19 6.50 2.90
CA HIS A 71 14.79 5.15 3.33
C HIS A 71 15.79 4.51 4.31
N LYS A 72 15.87 5.08 5.53
CA LYS A 72 16.77 4.67 6.64
C LYS A 72 16.05 4.77 7.98
N ASN A 73 16.73 4.39 9.08
CA ASN A 73 16.30 4.60 10.47
C ASN A 73 14.86 4.15 10.76
N LYS A 74 14.54 2.93 10.39
CA LYS A 74 13.19 2.37 10.45
C LYS A 74 12.69 2.19 11.89
N THR A 75 11.59 2.88 12.21
CA THR A 75 10.77 2.67 13.41
C THR A 75 9.36 2.23 12.98
N TRP A 76 8.58 1.72 13.92
CA TRP A 76 7.13 1.55 13.70
C TRP A 76 6.38 2.69 14.38
N ALA A 77 5.91 3.63 13.59
CA ALA A 77 4.90 4.57 14.01
C ALA A 77 3.58 3.84 14.27
N HIS A 78 2.70 4.43 15.08
CA HIS A 78 1.42 3.83 15.44
C HIS A 78 0.30 4.84 15.38
N SER A 79 -0.80 4.48 14.73
CA SER A 79 -2.05 5.25 14.72
C SER A 79 -3.23 4.33 14.98
N ILE A 80 -4.26 4.87 15.64
CA ILE A 80 -5.50 4.17 15.94
C ILE A 80 -6.70 4.91 15.34
N SER A 81 -7.76 4.18 15.04
CA SER A 81 -9.02 4.74 14.53
C SER A 81 -10.22 3.92 14.98
N GLU A 82 -11.36 4.56 15.15
CA GLU A 82 -12.64 3.87 15.37
C GLU A 82 -13.39 3.58 14.05
N ASP A 83 -13.01 4.26 12.96
CA ASP A 83 -13.75 4.26 11.70
C ASP A 83 -12.89 4.12 10.43
N LEU A 84 -11.57 3.87 10.55
CA LEU A 84 -10.61 3.79 9.44
C LEU A 84 -10.35 5.12 8.70
N LEU A 85 -10.95 6.22 9.13
CA LEU A 85 -10.83 7.55 8.50
C LEU A 85 -10.12 8.54 9.40
N HIS A 86 -10.56 8.62 10.65
CA HIS A 86 -10.01 9.54 11.63
C HIS A 86 -8.95 8.83 12.46
N TRP A 87 -7.69 9.07 12.11
CA TRP A 87 -6.54 8.42 12.71
C TRP A 87 -5.89 9.31 13.77
N GLU A 88 -5.84 8.81 14.99
CA GLU A 88 -5.08 9.39 16.09
C GLU A 88 -3.69 8.79 16.13
N ARG A 89 -2.66 9.64 16.07
CA ARG A 89 -1.26 9.24 16.19
C ARG A 89 -0.91 9.02 17.66
N LEU A 90 -0.46 7.81 17.98
CA LEU A 90 0.07 7.45 19.30
C LEU A 90 1.60 7.58 19.33
N GLU A 91 2.19 7.23 20.48
CA GLU A 91 3.64 7.09 20.60
C GLU A 91 4.17 6.03 19.61
N THR A 92 5.42 6.19 19.17
CA THR A 92 6.10 5.22 18.32
C THR A 92 6.19 3.87 19.05
N ALA A 93 5.59 2.83 18.45
CA ALA A 93 5.45 1.53 19.09
C ALA A 93 6.77 0.77 19.18
N LEU A 94 7.56 0.76 18.11
CA LEU A 94 8.83 0.04 18.07
C LEU A 94 9.94 0.95 17.54
N ARG A 95 11.06 0.96 18.26
CA ARG A 95 12.28 1.68 17.88
C ARG A 95 13.44 0.70 17.73
N PRO A 96 14.49 1.05 16.97
CA PRO A 96 15.68 0.21 16.81
C PRO A 96 16.60 0.28 18.05
N ASP A 97 16.09 -0.10 19.21
CA ASP A 97 16.71 0.02 20.54
C ASP A 97 16.99 -1.34 21.22
N THR A 98 16.99 -2.41 20.42
CA THR A 98 17.40 -3.75 20.85
C THR A 98 18.57 -4.24 20.01
N TRP A 99 19.34 -5.21 20.54
CA TRP A 99 20.49 -5.76 19.84
C TRP A 99 20.11 -6.42 18.50
N TYR A 100 18.91 -7.01 18.41
CA TYR A 100 18.41 -7.71 17.25
C TYR A 100 17.68 -6.83 16.22
N SER A 101 17.52 -5.54 16.49
CA SER A 101 16.90 -4.58 15.57
C SER A 101 17.65 -3.25 15.48
N LYS A 102 18.90 -3.21 15.92
CA LYS A 102 19.70 -1.98 16.02
C LYS A 102 19.86 -1.19 14.72
N ASP A 103 19.74 -1.82 13.57
CA ASP A 103 19.84 -1.18 12.25
C ASP A 103 18.48 -1.04 11.56
N GLY A 104 17.38 -1.21 12.29
CA GLY A 104 16.02 -0.96 11.87
C GLY A 104 15.01 -2.00 12.32
N VAL A 105 13.81 -1.52 12.60
CA VAL A 105 12.61 -2.35 12.79
C VAL A 105 11.94 -2.45 11.44
N TYR A 106 12.11 -3.58 10.76
CA TYR A 106 11.57 -3.81 9.42
C TYR A 106 10.13 -4.30 9.47
N SER A 107 9.52 -4.44 8.29
CA SER A 107 8.09 -4.73 8.15
C SER A 107 7.66 -6.04 8.79
N GLY A 108 6.38 -6.15 9.01
CA GLY A 108 5.72 -7.29 9.62
C GLY A 108 4.24 -7.03 9.85
N SER A 109 3.57 -7.91 10.56
CA SER A 109 2.12 -7.92 10.75
C SER A 109 1.71 -7.99 12.22
N ALA A 110 0.42 -8.00 12.48
CA ALA A 110 -0.13 -8.18 13.82
C ALA A 110 -1.22 -9.26 13.85
N ILE A 111 -1.43 -9.82 15.03
CA ILE A 111 -2.56 -10.68 15.33
C ILE A 111 -3.08 -10.41 16.74
N ALA A 112 -4.41 -10.29 16.86
CA ALA A 112 -5.09 -10.28 18.15
C ALA A 112 -5.43 -11.71 18.56
N ASP A 113 -4.95 -12.16 19.71
CA ASP A 113 -5.25 -13.48 20.24
C ASP A 113 -5.29 -13.44 21.77
N GLU A 114 -6.24 -14.15 22.39
CA GLU A 114 -6.42 -14.26 23.82
C GLU A 114 -6.34 -12.94 24.60
N GLY A 115 -6.95 -11.88 24.05
CA GLY A 115 -7.01 -10.56 24.68
C GLY A 115 -5.69 -9.77 24.63
N LYS A 116 -4.76 -10.18 23.80
CA LYS A 116 -3.48 -9.50 23.52
C LYS A 116 -3.33 -9.19 22.05
N LEU A 117 -2.59 -8.15 21.74
CA LEU A 117 -2.15 -7.80 20.40
C LEU A 117 -0.66 -8.14 20.27
N TYR A 118 -0.34 -9.00 19.32
CA TYR A 118 1.03 -9.42 19.00
C TYR A 118 1.48 -8.75 17.70
N LEU A 119 2.65 -8.13 17.72
CA LEU A 119 3.33 -7.63 16.52
C LEU A 119 4.44 -8.61 16.15
N PHE A 120 4.40 -9.14 14.94
CA PHE A 120 5.41 -10.03 14.40
C PHE A 120 6.16 -9.30 13.29
N TYR A 121 7.45 -9.02 13.49
CA TYR A 121 8.22 -8.10 12.65
C TYR A 121 9.66 -8.60 12.44
N THR A 122 10.36 -8.00 11.49
CA THR A 122 11.74 -8.31 11.22
C THR A 122 12.67 -7.30 11.90
N GLY A 123 13.53 -7.80 12.79
CA GLY A 123 14.67 -7.07 13.34
C GLY A 123 15.84 -7.14 12.36
N ASN A 124 16.35 -5.99 11.94
CA ASN A 124 17.50 -5.90 11.03
C ASN A 124 18.75 -5.48 11.78
N VAL A 125 19.84 -6.20 11.52
CA VAL A 125 21.16 -5.95 12.08
C VAL A 125 22.19 -5.94 10.95
N LYS A 126 23.19 -5.10 11.07
CA LYS A 126 24.39 -5.10 10.22
C LYS A 126 25.62 -5.28 11.07
N ASP A 127 26.52 -6.13 10.63
CA ASP A 127 27.85 -6.26 11.24
C ASP A 127 28.76 -5.07 10.86
N ALA A 128 30.01 -5.11 11.30
CA ALA A 128 31.00 -4.05 11.04
C ALA A 128 31.37 -3.96 9.56
N GLU A 129 31.25 -5.03 8.81
CA GLU A 129 31.49 -5.15 7.37
C GLU A 129 30.27 -4.75 6.54
N GLY A 130 29.10 -4.52 7.19
CA GLY A 130 27.84 -4.17 6.57
C GLY A 130 26.99 -5.35 6.10
N ASN A 131 27.40 -6.60 6.43
CA ASN A 131 26.61 -7.77 6.14
C ASN A 131 25.34 -7.77 7.00
N ARG A 132 24.22 -8.16 6.38
CA ARG A 132 22.91 -8.16 7.03
C ARG A 132 22.71 -9.46 7.83
N GLU A 133 22.07 -9.30 8.98
CA GLU A 133 21.38 -10.37 9.70
C GLU A 133 19.93 -9.97 9.94
N SER A 134 19.02 -10.93 9.87
CA SER A 134 17.58 -10.70 10.03
C SER A 134 17.01 -11.69 11.04
N TYR A 135 16.24 -11.18 11.99
CA TYR A 135 15.59 -11.93 13.05
C TYR A 135 14.08 -11.72 12.96
N GLN A 136 13.27 -12.77 13.15
CA GLN A 136 11.82 -12.58 13.25
C GLN A 136 11.47 -12.43 14.74
N CYS A 137 10.87 -11.32 15.08
CA CYS A 137 10.72 -10.82 16.43
C CYS A 137 9.27 -10.63 16.81
N LEU A 138 8.97 -10.72 18.10
CA LEU A 138 7.64 -10.48 18.66
C LEU A 138 7.68 -9.32 19.66
N ALA A 139 6.59 -8.52 19.62
CA ALA A 139 6.23 -7.62 20.69
C ALA A 139 4.76 -7.84 21.07
N VAL A 140 4.42 -7.70 22.32
CA VAL A 140 3.07 -8.01 22.83
C VAL A 140 2.51 -6.86 23.65
N SER A 141 1.23 -6.59 23.48
CA SER A 141 0.49 -5.59 24.26
C SER A 141 -0.82 -6.17 24.78
N SER A 142 -1.17 -5.80 26.01
CA SER A 142 -2.47 -6.07 26.60
C SER A 142 -3.46 -4.90 26.46
N ASP A 143 -2.98 -3.70 26.16
CA ASP A 143 -3.81 -2.49 25.99
C ASP A 143 -3.90 -2.01 24.53
N GLY A 144 -2.99 -2.46 23.66
CA GLY A 144 -2.89 -2.04 22.27
C GLY A 144 -2.00 -0.82 22.07
N GLU A 145 -1.45 -0.22 23.11
CA GLU A 145 -0.68 1.03 23.08
C GLU A 145 0.77 0.83 23.51
N HIS A 146 1.01 0.03 24.57
CA HIS A 146 2.32 -0.25 25.12
C HIS A 146 2.76 -1.67 24.80
N PHE A 147 3.93 -1.83 24.18
CA PHE A 147 4.43 -3.11 23.69
C PHE A 147 5.67 -3.57 24.45
N GLU A 148 5.56 -4.75 25.08
CA GLU A 148 6.70 -5.49 25.64
C GLU A 148 7.36 -6.28 24.51
N ARG A 149 8.67 -6.15 24.33
CA ARG A 149 9.44 -6.88 23.34
C ARG A 149 9.98 -8.18 23.93
N TRP A 150 9.84 -9.24 23.15
CA TRP A 150 10.43 -10.51 23.45
C TRP A 150 11.74 -10.71 22.70
N GLU A 151 12.57 -11.64 23.18
CA GLU A 151 13.72 -12.12 22.40
C GLU A 151 13.24 -12.69 21.04
N PRO A 152 14.06 -12.64 19.99
CA PRO A 152 13.67 -13.11 18.68
C PRO A 152 13.16 -14.55 18.68
N SER A 153 12.03 -14.77 18.04
CA SER A 153 11.39 -16.10 17.94
C SER A 153 12.03 -16.97 16.86
N ILE A 154 12.55 -16.36 15.79
CA ILE A 154 13.28 -17.05 14.74
C ILE A 154 14.65 -16.36 14.61
N VAL A 155 15.68 -17.03 15.11
CA VAL A 155 17.08 -16.57 15.09
C VAL A 155 17.83 -17.15 13.90
N ASN A 156 17.62 -18.45 13.62
CA ASN A 156 18.29 -19.15 12.55
C ASN A 156 17.41 -19.19 11.32
N GLN A 157 17.92 -18.69 10.21
CA GLN A 157 17.25 -18.87 8.92
C GLN A 157 17.48 -20.29 8.41
N PRO A 158 16.55 -20.83 7.59
CA PRO A 158 16.73 -22.10 6.93
C PRO A 158 17.92 -22.05 5.94
N ASP A 159 18.54 -23.21 5.70
CA ASP A 159 19.59 -23.35 4.69
C ASP A 159 19.06 -23.08 3.27
N GLY A 160 19.91 -22.59 2.37
CA GLY A 160 19.56 -22.31 0.97
C GLY A 160 19.02 -20.90 0.70
N TYR A 161 18.98 -20.05 1.73
CA TYR A 161 18.53 -18.65 1.60
C TYR A 161 19.63 -17.67 2.02
N THR A 162 19.64 -16.51 1.39
CA THR A 162 20.48 -15.38 1.79
C THR A 162 19.96 -14.74 3.09
N ARG A 163 20.67 -13.75 3.63
CA ARG A 163 20.19 -12.97 4.78
C ARG A 163 19.01 -12.02 4.47
N HIS A 164 18.51 -12.05 3.23
CA HIS A 164 17.27 -11.36 2.86
C HIS A 164 16.06 -12.25 3.17
N ILE A 165 15.68 -12.25 4.45
CA ILE A 165 14.49 -12.90 5.00
C ILE A 165 13.75 -11.88 5.86
N ARG A 166 12.47 -11.55 5.51
CA ARG A 166 11.74 -10.45 6.14
C ARG A 166 10.23 -10.46 5.89
N ASP A 167 9.56 -9.53 6.56
CA ASP A 167 8.15 -9.15 6.36
C ASP A 167 7.17 -10.28 6.70
N PRO A 168 7.20 -10.81 7.95
CA PRO A 168 6.32 -11.92 8.33
C PRO A 168 4.85 -11.48 8.37
N LYS A 169 3.99 -12.29 7.73
CA LYS A 169 2.52 -12.20 7.87
C LYS A 169 2.01 -13.38 8.65
N ILE A 170 1.39 -13.09 9.81
CA ILE A 170 0.86 -14.09 10.73
C ILE A 170 -0.66 -14.24 10.62
N TRP A 171 -1.15 -15.47 10.75
CA TRP A 171 -2.57 -15.78 10.96
C TRP A 171 -2.74 -17.03 11.86
N LYS A 172 -3.96 -17.28 12.31
CA LYS A 172 -4.30 -18.46 13.10
C LYS A 172 -5.33 -19.30 12.35
N LYS A 173 -5.11 -20.62 12.31
CA LYS A 173 -6.02 -21.58 11.70
C LYS A 173 -6.06 -22.83 12.57
N ASP A 174 -7.27 -23.30 12.92
CA ASP A 174 -7.49 -24.51 13.71
C ASP A 174 -6.67 -24.56 15.01
N GLY A 175 -6.52 -23.40 15.68
CA GLY A 175 -5.77 -23.24 16.92
C GLY A 175 -4.27 -23.08 16.78
N LYS A 176 -3.70 -23.31 15.61
CA LYS A 176 -2.28 -23.21 15.30
C LYS A 176 -1.96 -21.89 14.58
N PHE A 177 -0.83 -21.28 14.89
CA PHE A 177 -0.33 -20.12 14.21
C PHE A 177 0.50 -20.52 12.97
N TYR A 178 0.35 -19.72 11.93
CA TYR A 178 1.13 -19.81 10.70
C TYR A 178 1.69 -18.45 10.35
N ALA A 179 2.82 -18.43 9.66
CA ALA A 179 3.39 -17.20 9.11
C ALA A 179 4.04 -17.46 7.76
N VAL A 180 3.76 -16.60 6.78
CA VAL A 180 4.57 -16.52 5.56
C VAL A 180 5.61 -15.43 5.70
N VAL A 181 6.78 -15.67 5.13
CA VAL A 181 7.93 -14.75 5.17
C VAL A 181 8.53 -14.66 3.77
N GLY A 182 8.84 -13.44 3.33
CA GLY A 182 9.54 -13.21 2.08
C GLY A 182 11.03 -13.50 2.20
N VAL A 183 11.58 -14.22 1.24
CA VAL A 183 13.00 -14.62 1.24
C VAL A 183 13.63 -14.51 -0.15
N GLN A 184 14.95 -14.42 -0.17
CA GLN A 184 15.76 -14.58 -1.36
C GLN A 184 16.58 -15.87 -1.23
N SER A 185 16.51 -16.75 -2.23
CA SER A 185 17.38 -17.92 -2.29
C SER A 185 18.84 -17.55 -2.58
N GLU A 186 19.78 -18.49 -2.34
CA GLU A 186 21.20 -18.31 -2.71
C GLU A 186 21.41 -18.15 -4.23
N ASN A 187 20.43 -18.60 -5.04
CA ASN A 187 20.40 -18.37 -6.48
C ASN A 187 19.84 -17.00 -6.88
N LEU A 188 19.57 -16.11 -5.92
CA LEU A 188 18.98 -14.78 -6.12
C LEU A 188 17.58 -14.85 -6.73
N GLU A 189 16.75 -15.76 -6.25
CA GLU A 189 15.35 -15.90 -6.62
C GLU A 189 14.46 -15.48 -5.45
N GLY A 190 13.42 -14.66 -5.73
CA GLY A 190 12.41 -14.28 -4.75
C GLY A 190 11.48 -15.47 -4.43
N LYS A 191 11.18 -15.66 -3.14
CA LYS A 191 10.37 -16.79 -2.66
C LYS A 191 9.56 -16.42 -1.43
N VAL A 192 8.56 -17.24 -1.13
CA VAL A 192 7.80 -17.21 0.12
C VAL A 192 7.92 -18.55 0.83
N ILE A 193 8.26 -18.49 2.11
CA ILE A 193 8.37 -19.66 2.99
C ILE A 193 7.31 -19.63 4.07
N LEU A 194 6.94 -20.82 4.57
CA LEU A 194 5.92 -21.03 5.59
C LEU A 194 6.56 -21.49 6.90
N TYR A 195 6.13 -20.86 7.98
CA TYR A 195 6.37 -21.31 9.34
C TYR A 195 5.06 -21.66 10.05
N SER A 196 5.13 -22.49 11.07
CA SER A 196 4.01 -22.77 11.99
C SER A 196 4.44 -22.77 13.44
N SER A 197 3.48 -22.50 14.35
CA SER A 197 3.71 -22.50 15.81
C SER A 197 2.46 -22.87 16.56
N GLU A 198 2.62 -23.65 17.63
CA GLU A 198 1.53 -24.00 18.57
C GLU A 198 1.32 -22.91 19.65
N ASN A 199 2.31 -22.03 19.88
CA ASN A 199 2.34 -21.11 21.02
C ASN A 199 2.80 -19.68 20.68
N ILE A 200 2.89 -19.34 19.40
CA ILE A 200 3.37 -18.07 18.82
C ILE A 200 4.88 -17.76 19.09
N LYS A 201 5.54 -18.49 20.01
CA LYS A 201 6.94 -18.26 20.37
C LYS A 201 7.91 -19.16 19.64
N ASP A 202 7.58 -20.45 19.59
CA ASP A 202 8.42 -21.49 19.02
C ASP A 202 7.94 -21.79 17.60
N TRP A 203 8.72 -21.44 16.60
CA TRP A 203 8.36 -21.57 15.19
C TRP A 203 9.10 -22.72 14.52
N LYS A 204 8.36 -23.53 13.79
CA LYS A 204 8.86 -24.59 12.93
C LYS A 204 8.84 -24.13 11.49
N PHE A 205 9.96 -24.25 10.79
CA PHE A 205 10.01 -24.13 9.34
C PHE A 205 9.27 -25.30 8.69
N GLU A 206 8.27 -25.03 7.87
CA GLU A 206 7.49 -26.04 7.17
C GLU A 206 7.98 -26.26 5.75
N GLY A 207 8.37 -25.20 5.03
CA GLY A 207 8.90 -25.29 3.67
C GLY A 207 8.70 -24.04 2.83
N GLU A 208 9.13 -24.10 1.58
CA GLU A 208 8.87 -23.11 0.55
C GLU A 208 7.49 -23.35 -0.05
N ILE A 209 6.64 -22.32 -0.14
CA ILE A 209 5.28 -22.46 -0.69
C ILE A 209 5.16 -21.90 -2.11
N ALA A 210 5.94 -20.88 -2.47
CA ALA A 210 5.96 -20.28 -3.80
C ALA A 210 7.30 -19.63 -4.08
N GLY A 211 7.68 -19.50 -5.34
CA GLY A 211 8.95 -18.89 -5.71
C GLY A 211 9.12 -18.62 -7.19
N ALA A 212 10.09 -17.77 -7.51
CA ALA A 212 10.46 -17.36 -8.87
C ALA A 212 11.03 -18.49 -9.75
N ASN A 213 11.14 -19.69 -9.22
CA ASN A 213 11.56 -20.91 -9.93
C ASN A 213 10.39 -21.86 -10.21
N HIS A 214 9.15 -21.50 -9.85
CA HIS A 214 7.99 -22.36 -9.98
C HIS A 214 7.13 -22.01 -11.21
N GLY A 215 7.03 -22.94 -12.14
CA GLY A 215 6.09 -22.90 -13.26
C GLY A 215 6.18 -21.60 -14.07
N LYS A 216 5.05 -20.91 -14.18
CA LYS A 216 4.92 -19.62 -14.89
C LYS A 216 5.65 -18.44 -14.22
N LEU A 217 6.09 -18.60 -12.97
CA LEU A 217 6.82 -17.58 -12.22
C LEU A 217 8.34 -17.70 -12.37
N LYS A 218 8.82 -18.51 -13.33
CA LYS A 218 10.25 -18.60 -13.61
C LYS A 218 10.81 -17.21 -13.93
N ASP A 219 11.93 -16.87 -13.28
CA ASP A 219 12.62 -15.58 -13.39
C ASP A 219 11.78 -14.38 -12.89
N PHE A 220 10.77 -14.62 -12.03
CA PHE A 220 9.83 -13.60 -11.53
C PHE A 220 10.38 -12.84 -10.31
N GLY A 221 11.50 -12.14 -10.52
CA GLY A 221 12.12 -11.28 -9.53
C GLY A 221 13.09 -11.98 -8.58
N PHE A 222 14.02 -11.17 -8.05
CA PHE A 222 15.11 -11.65 -7.19
C PHE A 222 14.79 -11.61 -5.69
N MET A 223 13.71 -10.94 -5.29
CA MET A 223 13.21 -10.87 -3.92
C MET A 223 11.71 -10.65 -3.95
N TRP A 224 10.98 -11.34 -3.06
CA TRP A 224 9.56 -11.13 -2.84
C TRP A 224 9.35 -10.56 -1.44
N GLU A 225 8.98 -9.29 -1.37
CA GLU A 225 8.74 -8.57 -0.11
C GLU A 225 7.26 -8.59 0.29
N CYS A 226 7.02 -8.36 1.57
CA CYS A 226 5.70 -8.13 2.16
C CYS A 226 4.64 -9.16 1.71
N PRO A 227 4.90 -10.48 1.85
CA PRO A 227 3.89 -11.46 1.52
C PRO A 227 2.69 -11.31 2.45
N ASP A 228 1.49 -11.42 1.90
CA ASP A 228 0.22 -11.47 2.64
C ASP A 228 -0.61 -12.65 2.14
N TYR A 229 -1.13 -13.45 3.06
CA TYR A 229 -1.96 -14.61 2.74
C TYR A 229 -3.31 -14.50 3.44
N PHE A 230 -4.37 -14.72 2.68
CA PHE A 230 -5.74 -14.75 3.19
C PHE A 230 -6.69 -15.49 2.26
N GLN A 231 -7.89 -15.76 2.75
CA GLN A 231 -8.96 -16.39 2.00
C GLN A 231 -10.10 -15.40 1.78
N LEU A 232 -10.72 -15.46 0.60
CA LEU A 232 -11.95 -14.75 0.28
C LEU A 232 -12.94 -15.69 -0.38
N LYS A 233 -14.21 -15.49 -0.06
CA LYS A 233 -15.30 -16.18 -0.74
C LYS A 233 -15.66 -15.44 -2.02
N ASP A 234 -15.67 -16.14 -3.15
CA ASP A 234 -16.22 -15.59 -4.39
C ASP A 234 -17.73 -15.38 -4.23
N GLU A 235 -18.17 -14.14 -4.36
CA GLU A 235 -19.58 -13.75 -4.13
C GLU A 235 -20.53 -14.37 -5.16
N LYS A 236 -20.06 -14.70 -6.36
CA LYS A 236 -20.87 -15.30 -7.42
C LYS A 236 -20.91 -16.80 -7.35
N THR A 237 -19.81 -17.46 -7.13
CA THR A 237 -19.71 -18.94 -7.15
C THR A 237 -19.85 -19.57 -5.78
N GLY A 238 -19.56 -18.81 -4.72
CA GLY A 238 -19.52 -19.31 -3.33
C GLY A 238 -18.24 -20.07 -2.99
N GLU A 239 -17.31 -20.23 -3.91
CA GLU A 239 -16.03 -20.92 -3.72
C GLU A 239 -15.08 -20.08 -2.84
N ILE A 240 -14.33 -20.72 -1.95
CA ILE A 240 -13.27 -20.06 -1.20
C ILE A 240 -12.01 -20.07 -2.05
N LYS A 241 -11.45 -18.87 -2.28
CA LYS A 241 -10.20 -18.64 -2.99
C LYS A 241 -9.11 -18.25 -2.00
N ASP A 242 -7.97 -18.90 -2.09
CA ASP A 242 -6.77 -18.47 -1.38
C ASP A 242 -6.04 -17.43 -2.23
N LEU A 243 -5.58 -16.37 -1.59
CA LEU A 243 -4.80 -15.31 -2.21
C LEU A 243 -3.43 -15.23 -1.55
N LEU A 244 -2.41 -15.16 -2.38
CA LEU A 244 -1.05 -14.81 -2.00
C LEU A 244 -0.71 -13.48 -2.65
N VAL A 245 -0.61 -12.42 -1.85
CA VAL A 245 -0.16 -11.08 -2.28
C VAL A 245 1.32 -10.97 -1.95
N PHE A 246 2.11 -10.38 -2.84
CA PHE A 246 3.53 -10.11 -2.59
C PHE A 246 4.04 -9.00 -3.51
N SER A 247 5.21 -8.47 -3.16
CA SER A 247 5.87 -7.38 -3.88
C SER A 247 7.19 -7.86 -4.47
N PRO A 248 7.19 -8.34 -5.74
CA PRO A 248 8.40 -8.80 -6.41
C PRO A 248 9.30 -7.64 -6.83
N GLN A 249 10.61 -7.80 -6.63
CA GLN A 249 11.65 -6.88 -7.08
C GLN A 249 12.39 -7.46 -8.28
N GLY A 250 12.64 -6.60 -9.29
CA GLY A 250 13.47 -6.96 -10.45
C GLY A 250 12.69 -7.48 -11.66
N LEU A 251 11.40 -7.13 -11.78
CA LEU A 251 10.67 -7.33 -13.02
C LEU A 251 10.96 -6.20 -14.00
N GLU A 252 11.10 -6.56 -15.27
CA GLU A 252 11.24 -5.59 -16.34
C GLU A 252 9.84 -5.19 -16.88
N PRO A 253 9.65 -3.95 -17.32
CA PRO A 253 8.40 -3.52 -17.95
C PRO A 253 8.02 -4.38 -19.16
N GLU A 254 6.76 -4.80 -19.22
CA GLU A 254 6.20 -5.55 -20.32
C GLU A 254 4.92 -4.87 -20.85
N GLY A 255 5.06 -4.03 -21.86
CA GLY A 255 3.95 -3.24 -22.41
C GLY A 255 3.40 -2.26 -21.35
N ASP A 256 2.14 -2.47 -20.96
CA ASP A 256 1.49 -1.67 -19.92
C ASP A 256 1.65 -2.26 -18.51
N LEU A 257 2.32 -3.40 -18.37
CA LEU A 257 2.57 -4.09 -17.10
C LEU A 257 3.95 -3.75 -16.54
N TYR A 258 4.08 -3.87 -15.22
CA TYR A 258 5.36 -3.77 -14.49
C TYR A 258 6.11 -2.46 -14.73
N ASN A 259 5.37 -1.35 -14.85
CA ASN A 259 5.95 -0.05 -15.17
C ASN A 259 6.48 0.73 -13.95
N ASN A 260 6.27 0.27 -12.73
CA ASN A 260 6.89 0.83 -11.53
C ASN A 260 8.32 0.29 -11.35
N LYS A 261 9.11 0.90 -10.47
CA LYS A 261 10.45 0.40 -10.11
C LYS A 261 10.36 -1.03 -9.55
N TYR A 262 9.37 -1.27 -8.70
CA TYR A 262 8.99 -2.58 -8.18
C TYR A 262 7.47 -2.69 -8.16
N GLN A 263 6.97 -3.90 -8.25
CA GLN A 263 5.54 -4.19 -8.40
C GLN A 263 4.94 -4.75 -7.11
N THR A 264 3.63 -4.74 -7.04
CA THR A 264 2.85 -5.51 -6.08
C THR A 264 1.65 -6.13 -6.78
N GLY A 265 1.39 -7.38 -6.47
CA GLY A 265 0.25 -8.08 -7.04
C GLY A 265 -0.10 -9.35 -6.29
N TYR A 266 -0.97 -10.13 -6.87
CA TYR A 266 -1.50 -11.33 -6.24
C TYR A 266 -1.59 -12.51 -7.18
N LEU A 267 -1.66 -13.69 -6.56
CA LEU A 267 -1.99 -14.98 -7.18
C LEU A 267 -3.22 -15.54 -6.49
N PHE A 268 -4.10 -16.16 -7.27
CA PHE A 268 -5.05 -17.13 -6.75
C PHE A 268 -4.43 -18.51 -6.71
N GLY A 269 -4.79 -19.29 -5.73
CA GLY A 269 -4.32 -20.66 -5.58
C GLY A 269 -5.01 -21.39 -4.44
N LYS A 270 -4.32 -22.37 -3.87
CA LYS A 270 -4.71 -23.10 -2.69
C LYS A 270 -3.48 -23.47 -1.88
N LEU A 271 -3.44 -23.11 -0.59
CA LEU A 271 -2.36 -23.48 0.30
C LEU A 271 -2.60 -24.90 0.86
N ASP A 272 -1.68 -25.81 0.57
CA ASP A 272 -1.60 -27.11 1.22
C ASP A 272 -0.71 -26.99 2.47
N TYR A 273 -1.28 -27.29 3.65
CA TYR A 273 -0.57 -27.21 4.93
C TYR A 273 0.16 -28.51 5.29
N GLU A 274 -0.19 -29.64 4.65
CA GLU A 274 0.47 -30.93 4.87
C GLU A 274 1.71 -31.08 4.00
N LYS A 275 1.61 -30.59 2.76
CA LYS A 275 2.73 -30.46 1.83
C LYS A 275 2.89 -28.99 1.53
N PRO A 276 3.76 -28.27 2.28
CA PRO A 276 3.85 -26.81 2.16
C PRO A 276 4.05 -26.36 0.71
N GLU A 277 2.94 -26.03 0.05
CA GLU A 277 2.90 -25.63 -1.35
C GLU A 277 1.68 -24.73 -1.57
N PHE A 278 1.85 -23.63 -2.28
CA PHE A 278 0.75 -22.83 -2.80
C PHE A 278 0.50 -23.25 -4.25
N GLU A 279 -0.51 -24.10 -4.44
CA GLU A 279 -0.93 -24.58 -5.76
C GLU A 279 -1.54 -23.42 -6.56
N ILE A 280 -0.73 -22.81 -7.44
CA ILE A 280 -1.09 -21.59 -8.18
C ILE A 280 -2.12 -21.91 -9.25
N SER A 281 -3.24 -21.18 -9.26
CA SER A 281 -4.35 -21.34 -10.21
C SER A 281 -4.57 -20.16 -11.17
N SER A 282 -3.83 -19.06 -11.02
CA SER A 282 -3.92 -17.85 -11.86
C SER A 282 -2.56 -17.40 -12.38
N ASP A 283 -2.55 -16.44 -13.29
CA ASP A 283 -1.39 -15.60 -13.55
C ASP A 283 -1.23 -14.55 -12.44
N PHE A 284 -0.04 -13.95 -12.31
CA PHE A 284 0.18 -12.81 -11.42
C PHE A 284 -0.55 -11.59 -11.95
N VAL A 285 -1.30 -10.92 -11.08
CA VAL A 285 -2.05 -9.71 -11.40
C VAL A 285 -1.58 -8.57 -10.51
N GLU A 286 -1.12 -7.46 -11.10
CA GLU A 286 -0.83 -6.25 -10.34
C GLU A 286 -2.09 -5.76 -9.64
N ILE A 287 -2.00 -5.50 -8.33
CA ILE A 287 -3.14 -5.11 -7.51
C ILE A 287 -3.49 -3.63 -7.66
N ASP A 288 -2.55 -2.82 -8.12
CA ASP A 288 -2.73 -1.39 -8.42
C ASP A 288 -1.93 -1.04 -9.68
N ARG A 289 -2.55 -0.29 -10.59
CA ARG A 289 -1.98 0.10 -11.88
C ARG A 289 -1.35 1.50 -11.87
N GLY A 290 -1.42 2.18 -10.72
CA GLY A 290 -0.91 3.53 -10.57
C GLY A 290 0.62 3.60 -10.47
N HIS A 291 1.12 4.80 -10.26
CA HIS A 291 2.55 5.05 -10.16
C HIS A 291 3.11 4.71 -8.78
N ASP A 292 2.26 4.78 -7.75
CA ASP A 292 2.72 4.82 -6.36
C ASP A 292 1.90 3.83 -5.52
N PHE A 293 2.30 2.55 -5.55
CA PHE A 293 1.70 1.51 -4.72
C PHE A 293 2.69 0.39 -4.47
N TYR A 294 2.96 0.09 -3.18
CA TYR A 294 3.88 -0.98 -2.80
C TYR A 294 3.55 -1.54 -1.40
N ALA A 295 4.05 -2.73 -1.09
CA ALA A 295 4.10 -3.35 0.23
C ALA A 295 2.77 -3.29 1.03
N PRO A 296 1.61 -3.66 0.45
CA PRO A 296 0.34 -3.55 1.16
C PRO A 296 0.24 -4.56 2.30
N GLN A 297 -0.62 -4.23 3.27
CA GLN A 297 -1.09 -5.16 4.29
C GLN A 297 -2.60 -5.22 4.33
N SER A 298 -3.13 -6.43 4.53
CA SER A 298 -4.55 -6.64 4.77
C SER A 298 -4.85 -7.13 6.18
N MET A 299 -6.06 -6.87 6.62
CA MET A 299 -6.63 -7.46 7.82
C MET A 299 -8.09 -7.86 7.60
N GLU A 300 -8.61 -8.75 8.41
CA GLU A 300 -10.04 -9.00 8.53
C GLU A 300 -10.57 -8.27 9.77
N ASP A 301 -11.64 -7.49 9.60
CA ASP A 301 -12.27 -6.78 10.70
C ASP A 301 -13.37 -7.64 11.37
N ASP A 302 -13.93 -7.13 12.47
CA ASP A 302 -15.01 -7.80 13.23
C ASP A 302 -16.34 -7.91 12.46
N LYS A 303 -16.44 -7.26 11.30
CA LYS A 303 -17.57 -7.39 10.35
C LYS A 303 -17.31 -8.42 9.26
N GLY A 304 -16.14 -9.10 9.29
CA GLY A 304 -15.73 -10.07 8.29
C GLY A 304 -15.30 -9.48 6.96
N ARG A 305 -14.97 -8.17 6.93
CA ARG A 305 -14.43 -7.53 5.73
C ARG A 305 -12.91 -7.70 5.68
N ARG A 306 -12.38 -8.07 4.52
CA ARG A 306 -10.94 -8.01 4.25
C ARG A 306 -10.60 -6.62 3.75
N ILE A 307 -9.80 -5.89 4.50
CA ILE A 307 -9.42 -4.51 4.20
C ILE A 307 -7.92 -4.46 3.95
N ILE A 308 -7.51 -3.79 2.86
CA ILE A 308 -6.11 -3.62 2.47
C ILE A 308 -5.73 -2.14 2.46
N VAL A 309 -4.49 -1.86 2.83
CA VAL A 309 -3.85 -0.54 2.72
C VAL A 309 -2.45 -0.74 2.15
N GLY A 310 -2.03 0.08 1.21
CA GLY A 310 -0.70 0.06 0.61
C GLY A 310 0.12 1.32 0.94
N TRP A 311 1.41 1.24 0.75
CA TRP A 311 2.29 2.41 0.72
C TRP A 311 2.10 3.13 -0.63
N MET A 312 1.68 4.39 -0.59
CA MET A 312 1.61 5.25 -1.78
C MET A 312 3.00 5.85 -2.05
N GLY A 313 3.86 5.03 -2.57
CA GLY A 313 5.26 5.22 -2.91
C GLY A 313 5.86 3.91 -3.40
N VAL A 314 7.11 3.93 -3.82
CA VAL A 314 7.87 2.76 -4.24
C VAL A 314 9.30 2.88 -3.70
N PRO A 315 9.96 1.77 -3.28
CA PRO A 315 11.34 1.84 -2.81
C PRO A 315 12.28 2.49 -3.84
N GLU A 316 13.27 3.23 -3.35
CA GLU A 316 14.29 3.95 -4.14
C GLU A 316 13.74 5.15 -4.95
N GLU A 317 12.46 5.48 -4.85
CA GLU A 317 11.88 6.70 -5.42
C GLU A 317 11.77 7.78 -4.33
N GLU A 318 12.83 8.55 -4.13
CA GLU A 318 12.98 9.54 -3.05
C GLU A 318 12.99 11.01 -3.54
N ASP A 319 12.90 11.25 -4.86
CA ASP A 319 12.99 12.59 -5.45
C ASP A 319 11.60 13.24 -5.65
N PHE A 320 10.86 13.41 -4.55
CA PHE A 320 9.55 14.06 -4.56
C PHE A 320 9.63 15.53 -4.14
N PRO A 321 8.76 16.40 -4.67
CA PRO A 321 8.77 17.84 -4.36
C PRO A 321 8.60 18.15 -2.86
N THR A 322 7.97 17.25 -2.09
CA THR A 322 7.73 17.44 -0.65
C THR A 322 8.96 17.21 0.23
N VAL A 323 10.04 16.63 -0.34
CA VAL A 323 11.31 16.43 0.38
C VAL A 323 11.91 17.77 0.87
N LYS A 324 11.79 18.83 0.08
CA LYS A 324 12.20 20.19 0.49
C LYS A 324 11.40 20.74 1.67
N ASN A 325 10.24 20.15 1.95
CA ASN A 325 9.33 20.50 3.04
C ASN A 325 9.37 19.44 4.16
N GLU A 326 10.44 18.63 4.23
CA GLU A 326 10.74 17.69 5.30
C GLU A 326 9.77 16.51 5.46
N TRP A 327 9.07 16.10 4.38
CA TRP A 327 8.23 14.93 4.39
C TRP A 327 8.12 14.25 3.02
N ILE A 328 7.80 12.94 3.01
CA ILE A 328 7.60 12.16 1.78
C ILE A 328 6.68 10.97 2.04
N HIS A 329 5.83 10.65 1.07
CA HIS A 329 4.91 9.54 1.00
C HIS A 329 3.70 9.64 1.95
N CYS A 330 2.75 8.74 1.74
CA CYS A 330 1.57 8.50 2.56
C CYS A 330 1.12 7.05 2.37
N LEU A 331 0.13 6.60 3.12
CA LEU A 331 -0.57 5.35 2.83
C LEU A 331 -1.77 5.61 1.93
N THR A 332 -2.23 4.59 1.19
CA THR A 332 -3.47 4.67 0.39
C THR A 332 -4.70 4.71 1.29
N LEU A 333 -5.84 5.02 0.70
CA LEU A 333 -7.13 4.76 1.36
C LEU A 333 -7.28 3.29 1.71
N PRO A 334 -7.92 2.96 2.83
CA PRO A 334 -8.35 1.60 3.10
C PRO A 334 -9.36 1.13 2.06
N ARG A 335 -9.19 -0.11 1.56
CA ARG A 335 -10.01 -0.71 0.51
C ARG A 335 -10.54 -2.06 0.96
N GLU A 336 -11.85 -2.27 0.84
CA GLU A 336 -12.47 -3.58 1.03
C GLU A 336 -12.20 -4.46 -0.19
N LEU A 337 -11.71 -5.67 0.04
CA LEU A 337 -11.42 -6.66 -1.00
C LEU A 337 -12.61 -7.61 -1.16
N LYS A 338 -12.98 -7.89 -2.41
CA LYS A 338 -13.99 -8.88 -2.77
C LYS A 338 -13.53 -9.72 -3.94
N VAL A 339 -13.93 -10.96 -3.99
CA VAL A 339 -13.77 -11.80 -5.18
C VAL A 339 -15.14 -11.98 -5.82
N ILE A 340 -15.24 -11.64 -7.10
CA ILE A 340 -16.47 -11.77 -7.89
C ILE A 340 -16.10 -12.44 -9.22
N ASP A 341 -16.68 -13.61 -9.48
CA ASP A 341 -16.46 -14.37 -10.71
C ASP A 341 -14.97 -14.62 -10.99
N GLY A 342 -14.22 -15.01 -9.98
CA GLY A 342 -12.79 -15.33 -10.07
C GLY A 342 -11.85 -14.12 -10.22
N ARG A 343 -12.33 -12.89 -10.00
CA ARG A 343 -11.53 -11.66 -10.07
C ARG A 343 -11.57 -10.92 -8.75
N LEU A 344 -10.44 -10.33 -8.37
CA LEU A 344 -10.34 -9.45 -7.21
C LEU A 344 -10.85 -8.04 -7.54
N TYR A 345 -11.73 -7.52 -6.70
CA TYR A 345 -12.22 -6.15 -6.71
C TYR A 345 -11.76 -5.43 -5.45
N GLN A 346 -11.47 -4.15 -5.57
CA GLN A 346 -11.08 -3.28 -4.47
C GLN A 346 -12.08 -2.12 -4.41
N LEU A 347 -12.82 -2.04 -3.30
CA LEU A 347 -13.79 -0.98 -3.11
C LEU A 347 -13.29 -0.01 -2.05
N PRO A 348 -13.44 1.32 -2.25
CA PRO A 348 -13.24 2.24 -1.13
C PRO A 348 -14.14 1.82 0.03
N ILE A 349 -13.64 1.89 1.26
CA ILE A 349 -14.46 1.55 2.42
C ILE A 349 -15.70 2.43 2.49
N LYS A 350 -16.82 1.85 2.95
CA LYS A 350 -18.10 2.56 3.01
C LYS A 350 -18.06 3.79 3.93
N GLU A 351 -17.23 3.77 4.93
CA GLU A 351 -17.01 4.84 5.89
C GLU A 351 -16.63 6.17 5.21
N MET A 352 -16.01 6.13 4.01
CA MET A 352 -15.70 7.33 3.20
C MET A 352 -16.93 8.20 2.90
N GLU A 353 -18.12 7.62 2.88
CA GLU A 353 -19.34 8.38 2.66
C GLU A 353 -19.68 9.35 3.81
N SER A 354 -19.17 9.10 5.00
CA SER A 354 -19.45 9.91 6.19
C SER A 354 -18.80 11.30 6.16
N ILE A 355 -17.70 11.44 5.40
CA ILE A 355 -16.97 12.71 5.27
C ILE A 355 -17.39 13.51 4.03
N ARG A 356 -18.39 13.03 3.26
CA ARG A 356 -18.96 13.80 2.15
C ARG A 356 -19.65 15.06 2.65
N GLY A 357 -19.30 16.19 2.06
CA GLY A 357 -19.89 17.50 2.27
C GLY A 357 -20.92 17.86 1.22
N GLU A 358 -20.85 19.08 0.71
CA GLU A 358 -21.74 19.57 -0.35
C GLU A 358 -21.60 18.75 -1.62
N LYS A 359 -22.75 18.41 -2.24
CA LYS A 359 -22.82 17.64 -3.49
C LYS A 359 -23.03 18.57 -4.67
N ILE A 360 -22.26 18.35 -5.73
CA ILE A 360 -22.47 18.95 -7.06
C ILE A 360 -22.85 17.83 -8.02
N GLU A 361 -23.83 18.08 -8.88
CA GLU A 361 -24.29 17.16 -9.92
C GLU A 361 -24.12 17.77 -11.29
N PHE A 362 -23.69 16.95 -12.26
CA PHE A 362 -23.64 17.29 -13.67
C PHE A 362 -24.20 16.09 -14.45
N ASN A 363 -25.12 16.34 -15.42
CA ASN A 363 -25.72 15.29 -16.22
C ASN A 363 -26.07 15.84 -17.60
N GLU A 364 -25.16 15.72 -18.55
CA GLU A 364 -25.29 16.29 -19.89
C GLU A 364 -24.60 15.40 -20.95
N LYS A 365 -24.92 15.63 -22.22
CA LYS A 365 -24.09 15.18 -23.33
C LYS A 365 -22.94 16.15 -23.54
N VAL A 366 -21.74 15.61 -23.65
CA VAL A 366 -20.51 16.37 -23.82
C VAL A 366 -19.88 16.08 -25.18
N ALA A 367 -19.53 17.13 -25.90
CA ALA A 367 -18.66 17.14 -27.05
C ALA A 367 -17.70 18.33 -26.91
N GLY A 368 -16.39 18.10 -26.81
CA GLY A 368 -15.41 19.08 -26.40
C GLY A 368 -15.14 19.07 -24.89
N GLU A 369 -14.70 20.17 -24.30
CA GLU A 369 -14.35 20.27 -22.88
C GLU A 369 -15.33 21.17 -22.14
N VAL A 370 -15.83 20.70 -21.00
CA VAL A 370 -16.79 21.42 -20.14
C VAL A 370 -16.24 21.46 -18.70
N LYS A 371 -16.19 22.65 -18.10
CA LYS A 371 -15.84 22.79 -16.69
C LYS A 371 -17.00 22.31 -15.83
N VAL A 372 -16.73 21.40 -14.88
CA VAL A 372 -17.75 20.81 -13.99
C VAL A 372 -17.60 21.24 -12.54
N GLY A 373 -16.50 21.91 -12.19
CA GLY A 373 -16.32 22.42 -10.83
C GLY A 373 -14.88 22.82 -10.53
N THR A 374 -14.63 22.98 -9.23
CA THR A 374 -13.32 23.22 -8.64
C THR A 374 -13.17 22.37 -7.39
N GLY A 375 -11.95 22.23 -6.89
CA GLY A 375 -11.65 21.58 -5.62
C GLY A 375 -10.24 21.01 -5.57
N THR A 376 -9.71 20.88 -4.36
CA THR A 376 -8.40 20.24 -4.12
C THR A 376 -8.51 18.93 -3.39
N THR A 377 -9.63 18.70 -2.70
CA THR A 377 -9.89 17.53 -1.85
C THR A 377 -11.36 17.13 -1.99
N TYR A 378 -11.65 16.03 -2.67
CA TYR A 378 -13.01 15.62 -2.99
C TYR A 378 -13.11 14.14 -3.41
N GLU A 379 -14.33 13.61 -3.32
CA GLU A 379 -14.74 12.40 -4.05
C GLU A 379 -15.52 12.83 -5.32
N LEU A 380 -15.28 12.13 -6.43
CA LEU A 380 -15.98 12.31 -7.68
C LEU A 380 -16.38 10.93 -8.23
N LYS A 381 -17.67 10.76 -8.51
CA LYS A 381 -18.19 9.61 -9.28
C LYS A 381 -18.56 10.10 -10.66
N ALA A 382 -18.07 9.43 -11.69
CA ALA A 382 -18.39 9.72 -13.09
C ALA A 382 -18.86 8.45 -13.79
N LYS A 383 -19.93 8.58 -14.57
CA LYS A 383 -20.40 7.54 -15.48
C LYS A 383 -20.43 8.09 -16.90
N PHE A 384 -19.82 7.34 -17.81
CA PHE A 384 -19.75 7.64 -19.25
C PHE A 384 -20.48 6.55 -20.02
N ALA A 385 -21.30 6.95 -20.98
CA ALA A 385 -22.05 6.05 -21.86
C ALA A 385 -22.24 6.68 -23.25
N ASP A 386 -22.74 5.91 -24.22
CA ASP A 386 -23.05 6.36 -25.58
C ASP A 386 -21.85 7.01 -26.31
N PHE A 387 -20.64 6.55 -26.05
CA PHE A 387 -19.39 7.11 -26.61
C PHE A 387 -18.90 6.33 -27.84
N ASN A 388 -18.21 7.03 -28.74
CA ASN A 388 -17.58 6.45 -29.94
C ASN A 388 -16.20 7.09 -30.24
N SER A 389 -15.61 7.76 -29.25
CA SER A 389 -14.35 8.49 -29.32
C SER A 389 -13.72 8.60 -27.93
N ASP A 390 -12.56 9.22 -27.85
CA ASP A 390 -11.86 9.48 -26.57
C ASP A 390 -12.69 10.37 -25.65
N PHE A 391 -12.66 10.07 -24.36
CA PHE A 391 -13.31 10.88 -23.32
C PHE A 391 -12.59 10.75 -21.97
N GLY A 392 -12.90 11.65 -21.05
CA GLY A 392 -12.30 11.58 -19.72
C GLY A 392 -12.52 12.80 -18.83
N LEU A 393 -11.70 12.85 -17.80
CA LEU A 393 -11.67 13.93 -16.81
C LEU A 393 -10.30 14.60 -16.78
N LYS A 394 -10.29 15.91 -16.54
CA LYS A 394 -9.08 16.65 -16.15
C LYS A 394 -9.27 17.14 -14.73
N LEU A 395 -8.35 16.82 -13.87
CA LEU A 395 -8.38 17.10 -12.45
C LEU A 395 -7.21 17.99 -12.06
N ARG A 396 -7.38 18.82 -11.02
CA ARG A 396 -6.33 19.71 -10.52
C ARG A 396 -5.73 20.54 -11.65
N THR A 397 -6.60 21.04 -12.54
CA THR A 397 -6.16 21.88 -13.65
C THR A 397 -5.78 23.27 -13.17
N GLY A 398 -4.63 23.76 -13.62
CA GLY A 398 -4.08 25.07 -13.37
C GLY A 398 -3.49 25.64 -14.65
N LYS A 399 -2.57 26.60 -14.52
CA LYS A 399 -1.89 27.20 -15.67
C LYS A 399 -0.91 26.20 -16.33
N ASN A 400 -0.16 25.45 -15.49
CA ASN A 400 0.91 24.54 -15.94
C ASN A 400 0.75 23.11 -15.41
N SER A 401 -0.33 22.81 -14.72
CA SER A 401 -0.57 21.48 -14.16
C SER A 401 -1.97 20.96 -14.48
N GLU A 402 -2.06 19.66 -14.71
CA GLU A 402 -3.29 18.89 -14.79
C GLU A 402 -2.99 17.41 -14.57
N THR A 403 -3.97 16.68 -14.10
CA THR A 403 -3.98 15.21 -14.10
C THR A 403 -5.13 14.76 -14.98
N VAL A 404 -4.86 13.91 -15.97
CA VAL A 404 -5.85 13.46 -16.95
C VAL A 404 -6.17 11.98 -16.72
N LEU A 405 -7.46 11.69 -16.61
CA LEU A 405 -8.03 10.35 -16.63
C LEU A 405 -8.76 10.18 -17.94
N LYS A 406 -8.24 9.35 -18.83
CA LYS A 406 -8.74 9.22 -20.21
C LYS A 406 -9.08 7.77 -20.55
N PHE A 407 -10.19 7.54 -21.22
CA PHE A 407 -10.41 6.34 -22.01
C PHE A 407 -9.99 6.60 -23.46
N ASP A 408 -9.00 5.87 -23.93
CA ASP A 408 -8.57 5.83 -25.32
C ASP A 408 -9.45 4.83 -26.07
N TYR A 409 -10.34 5.36 -26.89
CA TYR A 409 -11.36 4.55 -27.57
C TYR A 409 -10.77 3.58 -28.59
N ASN A 410 -9.72 3.99 -29.29
CA ASN A 410 -9.09 3.15 -30.31
C ASN A 410 -8.26 2.02 -29.69
N ASP A 411 -7.48 2.35 -28.67
CA ASP A 411 -6.64 1.39 -27.95
C ASP A 411 -7.43 0.59 -26.90
N LYS A 412 -8.67 1.00 -26.56
CA LYS A 412 -9.55 0.40 -25.54
C LYS A 412 -8.88 0.36 -24.17
N LYS A 413 -8.14 1.42 -23.86
CA LYS A 413 -7.35 1.55 -22.64
C LYS A 413 -7.80 2.72 -21.80
N PHE A 414 -7.85 2.50 -20.49
CA PHE A 414 -7.81 3.61 -19.55
C PHE A 414 -6.38 4.10 -19.39
N VAL A 415 -6.20 5.41 -19.31
CA VAL A 415 -4.91 6.08 -19.20
C VAL A 415 -4.97 7.09 -18.06
N LEU A 416 -4.02 7.01 -17.12
CA LEU A 416 -3.73 8.04 -16.15
C LEU A 416 -2.47 8.79 -16.59
N ASP A 417 -2.63 10.09 -16.83
CA ASP A 417 -1.57 11.01 -17.22
C ASP A 417 -1.39 12.10 -16.15
N ARG A 418 -0.24 12.11 -15.48
CA ARG A 418 0.18 13.14 -14.53
C ARG A 418 1.42 13.92 -15.01
N THR A 419 1.72 13.88 -16.31
CA THR A 419 2.94 14.45 -16.87
C THR A 419 3.05 15.97 -16.69
N LYS A 420 1.92 16.67 -16.54
CA LYS A 420 1.87 18.10 -16.21
C LYS A 420 1.76 18.31 -14.70
N GLY A 421 2.86 18.47 -14.04
CA GLY A 421 3.01 18.68 -12.61
C GLY A 421 4.48 18.59 -12.20
N GLU A 422 4.78 18.66 -10.90
CA GLU A 422 6.15 18.63 -10.38
C GLU A 422 6.66 17.23 -10.03
N GLN A 423 5.92 16.16 -10.35
CA GLN A 423 6.33 14.79 -10.06
C GLN A 423 7.53 14.34 -10.91
N PRO A 424 8.42 13.49 -10.36
CA PRO A 424 9.62 13.04 -11.05
C PRO A 424 9.32 12.07 -12.20
N ASP A 425 8.41 11.11 -12.03
CA ASP A 425 8.02 10.15 -13.06
C ASP A 425 6.95 10.73 -13.98
N LYS A 426 7.30 10.88 -15.25
CA LYS A 426 6.46 11.42 -16.32
C LYS A 426 5.87 10.34 -17.24
N ARG A 427 6.01 9.07 -16.91
CA ARG A 427 5.43 7.97 -17.69
C ARG A 427 3.92 7.89 -17.47
N LEU A 428 3.20 7.44 -18.48
CA LEU A 428 1.77 7.16 -18.36
C LEU A 428 1.55 5.82 -17.66
N ARG A 429 0.40 5.66 -17.00
CA ARG A 429 -0.06 4.35 -16.55
C ARG A 429 -1.32 4.00 -17.31
N LYS A 430 -1.41 2.75 -17.75
CA LYS A 430 -2.48 2.28 -18.64
C LYS A 430 -2.97 0.90 -18.23
N VAL A 431 -4.25 0.64 -18.53
CA VAL A 431 -4.82 -0.71 -18.46
C VAL A 431 -5.78 -0.93 -19.60
N TYR A 432 -5.76 -2.11 -20.20
CA TYR A 432 -6.72 -2.53 -21.24
C TYR A 432 -8.05 -2.89 -20.59
N LEU A 433 -9.13 -2.25 -21.03
CA LEU A 433 -10.49 -2.49 -20.54
C LEU A 433 -11.35 -3.30 -21.55
N GLY A 434 -10.89 -3.42 -22.79
CA GLY A 434 -11.64 -4.09 -23.86
C GLY A 434 -12.77 -3.24 -24.43
N ASP A 435 -13.69 -3.93 -25.11
CA ASP A 435 -14.90 -3.33 -25.64
C ASP A 435 -15.91 -3.12 -24.50
N ILE A 436 -16.06 -1.87 -24.08
CA ILE A 436 -17.02 -1.46 -23.05
C ILE A 436 -18.07 -0.53 -23.65
N SER A 437 -19.32 -0.64 -23.20
CA SER A 437 -20.43 0.26 -23.59
C SER A 437 -20.65 1.39 -22.58
N GLU A 438 -20.12 1.25 -21.37
CA GLU A 438 -20.13 2.25 -20.32
C GLU A 438 -18.88 2.13 -19.45
N MET A 439 -18.48 3.21 -18.80
CA MET A 439 -17.38 3.23 -17.83
C MET A 439 -17.80 4.02 -16.61
N GLU A 440 -17.56 3.44 -15.44
CA GLU A 440 -17.76 4.09 -14.15
C GLU A 440 -16.42 4.35 -13.47
N LEU A 441 -16.24 5.57 -12.99
CA LEU A 441 -15.08 5.97 -12.19
C LEU A 441 -15.55 6.41 -10.81
N THR A 442 -14.90 5.93 -9.75
CA THR A 442 -14.90 6.56 -8.44
C THR A 442 -13.50 7.10 -8.19
N VAL A 443 -13.39 8.40 -8.00
CA VAL A 443 -12.10 9.10 -7.91
C VAL A 443 -12.02 9.83 -6.58
N PHE A 444 -10.95 9.58 -5.84
CA PHE A 444 -10.61 10.31 -4.63
C PHE A 444 -9.40 11.19 -4.92
N VAL A 445 -9.56 12.49 -4.74
CA VAL A 445 -8.49 13.47 -4.89
C VAL A 445 -8.18 14.06 -3.53
N ASP A 446 -6.90 14.04 -3.19
CA ASP A 446 -6.36 14.78 -2.06
C ASP A 446 -5.33 15.81 -2.55
N ASN A 447 -4.79 16.64 -1.68
CA ASN A 447 -3.93 17.74 -2.07
C ASN A 447 -2.76 17.33 -2.97
N SER A 448 -2.23 16.12 -2.79
CA SER A 448 -1.12 15.59 -3.59
C SER A 448 -1.26 14.10 -3.94
N SER A 449 -2.49 13.61 -4.09
CA SER A 449 -2.75 12.25 -4.56
C SER A 449 -4.06 12.14 -5.33
N VAL A 450 -4.15 11.09 -6.14
CA VAL A 450 -5.37 10.64 -6.80
C VAL A 450 -5.44 9.11 -6.71
N GLU A 451 -6.60 8.62 -6.28
CA GLU A 451 -6.95 7.19 -6.34
C GLU A 451 -8.18 7.01 -7.22
N VAL A 452 -8.09 6.12 -8.21
CA VAL A 452 -9.13 5.90 -9.21
C VAL A 452 -9.56 4.46 -9.18
N PHE A 453 -10.85 4.24 -8.98
CA PHE A 453 -11.50 2.93 -9.00
C PHE A 453 -12.37 2.84 -10.24
N ILE A 454 -12.08 1.90 -11.12
CA ILE A 454 -12.76 1.73 -12.40
C ILE A 454 -13.74 0.57 -12.29
N ASN A 455 -14.97 0.76 -12.77
CA ASN A 455 -16.01 -0.26 -12.85
C ASN A 455 -16.19 -1.03 -11.53
N GLY A 456 -16.43 -0.28 -10.44
CA GLY A 456 -16.62 -0.87 -9.11
C GLY A 456 -15.35 -1.43 -8.48
N GLY A 457 -14.16 -0.92 -8.88
CA GLY A 457 -12.87 -1.34 -8.32
C GLY A 457 -12.27 -2.58 -9.02
N GLN A 458 -12.72 -2.88 -10.22
CA GLN A 458 -12.16 -3.93 -11.07
C GLN A 458 -10.68 -3.65 -11.42
N GLU A 459 -10.35 -2.40 -11.69
CA GLU A 459 -8.99 -1.88 -11.81
C GLU A 459 -8.84 -0.65 -10.91
N VAL A 460 -7.66 -0.48 -10.32
CA VAL A 460 -7.38 0.62 -9.41
C VAL A 460 -6.04 1.28 -9.76
N PHE A 461 -5.98 2.60 -9.61
CA PHE A 461 -4.77 3.39 -9.82
C PHE A 461 -4.55 4.29 -8.61
N SER A 462 -3.39 4.19 -7.98
CA SER A 462 -2.91 5.11 -6.95
C SER A 462 -1.75 5.92 -7.48
N SER A 463 -1.83 7.24 -7.36
CA SER A 463 -0.75 8.10 -7.85
C SER A 463 -0.60 9.36 -7.01
N ARG A 464 0.64 9.66 -6.63
CA ARG A 464 1.00 10.98 -6.12
C ARG A 464 0.97 11.97 -7.27
N ILE A 465 0.36 13.11 -7.02
CA ILE A 465 0.30 14.23 -7.96
C ILE A 465 0.81 15.49 -7.28
N PHE A 466 1.52 16.34 -8.01
CA PHE A 466 2.09 17.56 -7.45
C PHE A 466 1.69 18.75 -8.33
N PRO A 467 0.39 19.16 -8.26
CA PRO A 467 -0.10 20.31 -8.99
C PRO A 467 0.50 21.60 -8.44
N GLU A 468 0.58 22.62 -9.27
CA GLU A 468 0.96 23.97 -8.84
C GLU A 468 -0.05 24.53 -7.82
N LYS A 469 0.39 25.47 -7.00
CA LYS A 469 -0.49 26.12 -6.01
C LYS A 469 -1.63 26.84 -6.71
N GLY A 470 -2.87 26.58 -6.28
CA GLY A 470 -4.08 27.14 -6.85
C GLY A 470 -4.67 26.38 -8.03
N ALA A 471 -4.06 25.27 -8.44
CA ALA A 471 -4.64 24.35 -9.41
C ALA A 471 -5.80 23.58 -8.76
N ASP A 472 -7.02 23.97 -9.06
CA ASP A 472 -8.25 23.41 -8.48
C ASP A 472 -9.32 23.07 -9.52
N GLY A 473 -9.05 23.34 -10.81
CA GLY A 473 -10.04 23.12 -11.86
C GLY A 473 -10.37 21.66 -12.09
N ILE A 474 -11.63 21.40 -12.41
CA ILE A 474 -12.17 20.08 -12.78
C ILE A 474 -12.96 20.27 -14.07
N SER A 475 -12.63 19.49 -15.11
CA SER A 475 -13.39 19.45 -16.35
C SER A 475 -13.59 18.03 -16.85
N VAL A 476 -14.63 17.83 -17.64
CA VAL A 476 -14.89 16.64 -18.42
C VAL A 476 -14.69 16.96 -19.89
N PHE A 477 -14.18 16.02 -20.66
CA PHE A 477 -13.98 16.17 -22.11
C PHE A 477 -14.39 14.92 -22.87
N ALA A 478 -14.78 15.12 -24.12
CA ALA A 478 -15.02 14.04 -25.07
C ALA A 478 -14.80 14.57 -26.50
N ASP A 479 -14.19 13.76 -27.37
CA ASP A 479 -13.92 14.12 -28.77
C ASP A 479 -15.17 13.96 -29.68
N GLY A 480 -16.20 13.30 -29.16
CA GLY A 480 -17.52 13.14 -29.79
C GLY A 480 -18.62 13.12 -28.74
N ASP A 481 -19.87 13.03 -29.21
CA ASP A 481 -21.03 12.99 -28.31
C ASP A 481 -20.90 11.84 -27.30
N THR A 482 -20.87 12.17 -26.01
CA THR A 482 -20.76 11.22 -24.90
C THR A 482 -21.74 11.61 -23.81
N SER A 483 -22.56 10.68 -23.34
CA SER A 483 -23.43 10.87 -22.18
C SER A 483 -22.60 10.81 -20.90
N VAL A 484 -22.65 11.85 -20.09
CA VAL A 484 -21.84 11.98 -18.88
C VAL A 484 -22.73 12.33 -17.69
N LYS A 485 -22.59 11.53 -16.61
CA LYS A 485 -23.16 11.85 -15.31
C LYS A 485 -22.03 11.93 -14.30
N ILE A 486 -21.96 13.06 -13.57
CA ILE A 486 -20.97 13.27 -12.50
C ILE A 486 -21.68 13.63 -11.20
N GLU A 487 -21.24 13.04 -10.11
CA GLU A 487 -21.55 13.42 -8.75
C GLU A 487 -20.24 13.71 -8.03
N LYS A 488 -20.08 14.87 -7.44
CA LYS A 488 -18.89 15.31 -6.72
C LYS A 488 -19.26 15.78 -5.32
N TRP A 489 -18.49 15.37 -4.32
CA TRP A 489 -18.61 15.81 -2.93
C TRP A 489 -17.30 16.43 -2.47
N GLU A 490 -17.36 17.66 -1.97
CA GLU A 490 -16.26 18.20 -1.18
C GLU A 490 -16.12 17.41 0.13
N TRP A 491 -14.94 17.38 0.68
CA TRP A 491 -14.74 16.82 2.02
C TRP A 491 -15.13 17.86 3.09
N LYS A 492 -15.78 17.39 4.17
CA LYS A 492 -16.10 18.20 5.36
C LYS A 492 -14.87 18.59 6.14
#